data_995da62fd0df9de1642b4a730d9695c7
#
_entry.id   995da62fd0df9de1642b4a730d9695c7
#
_cell.length_a   1.000
_cell.length_b   1.000
_cell.length_c   1.000
_cell.angle_alpha   90.00
_cell.angle_beta   90.00
_cell.angle_gamma   90.00
#
_symmetry.space_group_name_H-M   'P 1'
#
loop_
_entity.id
_entity.type
_entity.pdbx_description
1 polymer ?
#
loop_
_entity_poly.entity_id
_entity_poly.type
_entity_poly.pdbx_seq_one_letter_code
_entity_poly.pdbx_strand_id
1 'polypeptide(L)'
;RPPRSTPLYSSAASDVYKRQPIEGAIPGKPVVGGVPCSAYIGTGGAGHYVKMVHNGIEYGDMQVIAESYDILSRGLKLTANEISEIFRDWNEGPLQSYLIEISAAVLAKQDPITDKPLVDLVLDSAEQKGTGRWAAQTALDLGIPIPTIAASIDARSISSRKTEREAAAKKLPGVSNTNITITSETIGNALLAAKLCAYTQGMQLIRAGSERYNWNINLADPVRVWTGGCIIRARLLREIINALSEAPDVDNLLISPLITDMISQAIPGLREVLQAATQSGIPIPAFSASLSWYDAIRSPRLPQNLTQSQRDAFGAHTYKRIDDPETAVHTEWLK
;
A
#
# COMPACT_ATOMS: atom_id res chain seq x y z
N ARG A 1 -20.26 -23.05 -13.05
CA ARG A 1 -19.07 -22.83 -13.91
C ARG A 1 -18.92 -21.32 -14.14
N PRO A 2 -17.75 -20.70 -13.88
CA PRO A 2 -17.53 -19.32 -14.24
C PRO A 2 -17.55 -19.16 -15.77
N PRO A 3 -17.99 -18.02 -16.32
CA PRO A 3 -18.04 -17.80 -17.75
C PRO A 3 -16.63 -17.83 -18.33
N ARG A 4 -16.39 -18.70 -19.30
CA ARG A 4 -15.19 -18.72 -20.13
C ARG A 4 -15.30 -17.62 -21.16
N SER A 5 -14.68 -16.47 -20.91
CA SER A 5 -14.28 -15.57 -21.99
C SER A 5 -13.25 -14.57 -21.50
N THR A 6 -12.01 -15.03 -21.36
CA THR A 6 -10.90 -14.12 -21.49
C THR A 6 -10.73 -13.88 -22.99
N PRO A 7 -10.85 -12.67 -23.52
CA PRO A 7 -10.66 -12.41 -24.94
C PRO A 7 -9.28 -12.90 -25.40
N LEU A 8 -9.20 -13.47 -26.59
CA LEU A 8 -7.96 -14.03 -27.18
C LEU A 8 -6.78 -13.03 -27.17
N TYR A 9 -7.06 -11.74 -27.32
CA TYR A 9 -6.04 -10.69 -27.23
C TYR A 9 -5.48 -10.50 -25.81
N SER A 10 -6.23 -10.80 -24.77
CA SER A 10 -5.75 -10.75 -23.37
C SER A 10 -4.76 -11.87 -23.06
N SER A 11 -4.96 -13.06 -23.63
CA SER A 11 -4.00 -14.17 -23.47
C SER A 11 -2.73 -13.94 -24.26
N ALA A 12 -2.83 -13.38 -25.47
CA ALA A 12 -1.67 -13.02 -26.29
C ALA A 12 -0.84 -11.89 -25.64
N ALA A 13 -1.47 -10.86 -25.10
CA ALA A 13 -0.78 -9.81 -24.35
C ALA A 13 -0.08 -10.39 -23.12
N SER A 14 -0.75 -11.25 -22.34
CA SER A 14 -0.17 -11.94 -21.20
C SER A 14 1.05 -12.79 -21.58
N ASP A 15 1.03 -13.45 -22.73
CA ASP A 15 2.15 -14.28 -23.20
C ASP A 15 3.35 -13.42 -23.63
N VAL A 16 3.11 -12.28 -24.27
CA VAL A 16 4.15 -11.28 -24.61
C VAL A 16 4.81 -10.73 -23.37
N TYR A 17 4.05 -10.35 -22.34
CA TYR A 17 4.60 -9.87 -21.09
C TYR A 17 5.43 -10.91 -20.34
N LYS A 18 5.03 -12.17 -20.35
CA LYS A 18 5.77 -13.27 -19.74
C LYS A 18 7.15 -13.52 -20.34
N ARG A 19 7.35 -13.14 -21.61
CA ARG A 19 8.60 -13.35 -22.35
C ARG A 19 9.53 -12.13 -22.35
N GLN A 20 9.10 -10.99 -21.79
CA GLN A 20 9.93 -9.78 -21.76
C GLN A 20 10.98 -9.89 -20.67
N PRO A 21 12.24 -9.49 -20.95
CA PRO A 21 13.24 -9.34 -19.91
C PRO A 21 12.84 -8.22 -18.95
N ILE A 22 13.25 -8.37 -17.70
CA ILE A 22 12.91 -7.40 -16.64
C ILE A 22 13.56 -6.05 -16.92
N GLU A 23 14.78 -6.05 -17.42
CA GLU A 23 15.56 -4.84 -17.67
C GLU A 23 15.35 -4.33 -19.10
N GLY A 24 14.90 -3.07 -19.24
CA GLY A 24 14.65 -2.43 -20.53
C GLY A 24 13.37 -2.88 -21.25
N ALA A 25 12.50 -3.65 -20.62
CA ALA A 25 11.25 -4.10 -21.24
C ALA A 25 10.27 -2.95 -21.47
N ILE A 26 9.92 -2.72 -22.73
CA ILE A 26 8.88 -1.77 -23.14
C ILE A 26 7.62 -2.56 -23.46
N PRO A 27 6.46 -2.27 -22.81
CA PRO A 27 5.21 -2.94 -23.12
C PRO A 27 4.89 -2.93 -24.61
N GLY A 28 4.54 -4.12 -25.16
CA GLY A 28 4.16 -4.28 -26.56
C GLY A 28 5.31 -4.36 -27.57
N LYS A 29 6.59 -4.31 -27.16
CA LYS A 29 7.73 -4.54 -28.05
C LYS A 29 8.36 -5.91 -27.82
N PRO A 30 8.76 -6.64 -28.90
CA PRO A 30 9.51 -7.87 -28.77
C PRO A 30 10.86 -7.59 -28.11
N VAL A 31 11.27 -8.44 -27.19
CA VAL A 31 12.58 -8.34 -26.55
C VAL A 31 13.37 -9.60 -26.84
N VAL A 32 14.62 -9.43 -27.26
CA VAL A 32 15.53 -10.50 -27.57
C VAL A 32 16.58 -10.61 -26.44
N GLY A 33 16.55 -11.73 -25.69
CA GLY A 33 17.49 -11.99 -24.60
C GLY A 33 17.01 -11.46 -23.23
N GLY A 34 17.77 -11.76 -22.18
CA GLY A 34 17.52 -11.31 -20.79
C GLY A 34 16.73 -12.30 -19.93
N VAL A 35 16.51 -11.93 -18.64
CA VAL A 35 15.78 -12.74 -17.68
C VAL A 35 14.28 -12.58 -17.90
N PRO A 36 13.49 -13.67 -18.04
CA PRO A 36 12.05 -13.56 -18.30
C PRO A 36 11.30 -12.95 -17.11
N CYS A 37 10.27 -12.15 -17.39
CA CYS A 37 9.37 -11.55 -16.41
C CYS A 37 8.36 -12.60 -15.85
N SER A 38 8.86 -13.79 -15.57
CA SER A 38 8.09 -14.90 -15.01
C SER A 38 8.98 -15.75 -14.12
N ALA A 39 8.39 -16.34 -13.08
CA ALA A 39 9.08 -17.27 -12.20
C ALA A 39 8.12 -18.34 -11.70
N TYR A 40 8.65 -19.50 -11.38
CA TYR A 40 7.93 -20.49 -10.59
C TYR A 40 7.98 -20.06 -9.12
N ILE A 41 6.83 -19.79 -8.53
CA ILE A 41 6.75 -19.24 -7.16
C ILE A 41 6.66 -20.36 -6.12
N GLY A 42 6.06 -21.49 -6.47
CA GLY A 42 5.84 -22.62 -5.55
C GLY A 42 4.73 -23.53 -6.03
N THR A 43 4.46 -24.58 -5.25
CA THR A 43 3.45 -25.60 -5.55
C THR A 43 2.02 -25.09 -5.37
N GLY A 44 1.04 -25.78 -5.93
CA GLY A 44 -0.39 -25.54 -5.69
C GLY A 44 -0.83 -24.12 -6.01
N GLY A 45 -1.33 -23.43 -5.00
CA GLY A 45 -1.88 -22.07 -5.11
C GLY A 45 -0.88 -20.92 -4.90
N ALA A 46 0.43 -21.19 -4.69
CA ALA A 46 1.43 -20.19 -4.32
C ALA A 46 1.46 -18.97 -5.25
N GLY A 47 1.48 -19.19 -6.56
CA GLY A 47 1.46 -18.09 -7.54
C GLY A 47 0.20 -17.24 -7.49
N HIS A 48 -0.97 -17.85 -7.28
CA HIS A 48 -2.24 -17.13 -7.12
C HIS A 48 -2.28 -16.32 -5.82
N TYR A 49 -1.75 -16.89 -4.74
CA TYR A 49 -1.63 -16.22 -3.45
C TYR A 49 -0.74 -14.97 -3.56
N VAL A 50 0.45 -15.11 -4.14
CA VAL A 50 1.36 -13.98 -4.38
C VAL A 50 0.70 -12.91 -5.25
N LYS A 51 -0.06 -13.32 -6.30
CA LYS A 51 -0.80 -12.35 -7.14
C LYS A 51 -1.92 -11.64 -6.37
N MET A 52 -2.59 -12.32 -5.47
CA MET A 52 -3.59 -11.70 -4.58
C MET A 52 -2.94 -10.65 -3.68
N VAL A 53 -1.80 -10.97 -3.05
CA VAL A 53 -1.07 -10.01 -2.20
C VAL A 53 -0.53 -8.83 -3.02
N HIS A 54 0.01 -9.09 -4.22
CA HIS A 54 0.39 -8.05 -5.17
C HIS A 54 -0.75 -7.05 -5.40
N ASN A 55 -1.98 -7.53 -5.60
CA ASN A 55 -3.12 -6.65 -5.79
C ASN A 55 -3.46 -5.88 -4.49
N GLY A 56 -3.22 -6.46 -3.32
CA GLY A 56 -3.34 -5.73 -2.05
C GLY A 56 -2.35 -4.56 -1.96
N ILE A 57 -1.07 -4.80 -2.28
CA ILE A 57 -0.03 -3.76 -2.36
C ILE A 57 -0.44 -2.67 -3.37
N GLU A 58 -0.94 -3.07 -4.55
CA GLU A 58 -1.44 -2.16 -5.58
C GLU A 58 -2.53 -1.23 -5.05
N TYR A 59 -3.49 -1.76 -4.25
CA TYR A 59 -4.52 -0.94 -3.62
C TYR A 59 -3.92 0.07 -2.65
N GLY A 60 -2.96 -0.35 -1.82
CA GLY A 60 -2.22 0.53 -0.92
C GLY A 60 -1.52 1.65 -1.68
N ASP A 61 -0.76 1.29 -2.70
CA ASP A 61 0.01 2.22 -3.52
C ASP A 61 -0.90 3.25 -4.23
N MET A 62 -1.98 2.80 -4.87
CA MET A 62 -2.94 3.69 -5.51
C MET A 62 -3.62 4.64 -4.51
N GLN A 63 -3.93 4.18 -3.31
CA GLN A 63 -4.61 4.99 -2.30
C GLN A 63 -3.68 6.09 -1.76
N VAL A 64 -2.42 5.78 -1.42
CA VAL A 64 -1.48 6.81 -0.92
C VAL A 64 -1.12 7.83 -2.01
N ILE A 65 -1.12 7.42 -3.29
CA ILE A 65 -1.01 8.34 -4.44
C ILE A 65 -2.23 9.25 -4.52
N ALA A 66 -3.44 8.72 -4.37
CA ALA A 66 -4.68 9.50 -4.38
C ALA A 66 -4.76 10.46 -3.18
N GLU A 67 -4.30 10.05 -2.00
CA GLU A 67 -4.21 10.92 -0.81
C GLU A 67 -3.20 12.05 -1.03
N SER A 68 -2.05 11.77 -1.68
CA SER A 68 -1.08 12.80 -2.07
C SER A 68 -1.69 13.82 -3.04
N TYR A 69 -2.42 13.35 -4.06
CA TYR A 69 -3.16 14.21 -4.97
C TYR A 69 -4.17 15.10 -4.24
N ASP A 70 -4.93 14.55 -3.32
CA ASP A 70 -5.95 15.28 -2.57
C ASP A 70 -5.35 16.37 -1.67
N ILE A 71 -4.20 16.08 -1.04
CA ILE A 71 -3.45 17.08 -0.25
C ILE A 71 -2.91 18.20 -1.14
N LEU A 72 -2.32 17.87 -2.30
CA LEU A 72 -1.83 18.86 -3.26
C LEU A 72 -2.97 19.74 -3.80
N SER A 73 -4.10 19.13 -4.16
CA SER A 73 -5.26 19.82 -4.74
C SER A 73 -6.03 20.63 -3.69
N ARG A 74 -6.55 19.97 -2.64
CA ARG A 74 -7.39 20.65 -1.64
C ARG A 74 -6.60 21.40 -0.57
N GLY A 75 -5.43 20.89 -0.21
CA GLY A 75 -4.57 21.47 0.80
C GLY A 75 -3.76 22.64 0.27
N LEU A 76 -2.98 22.42 -0.79
CA LEU A 76 -2.10 23.44 -1.40
C LEU A 76 -2.81 24.26 -2.50
N LYS A 77 -4.04 23.93 -2.86
CA LYS A 77 -4.84 24.62 -3.90
C LYS A 77 -4.19 24.57 -5.30
N LEU A 78 -3.44 23.55 -5.59
CA LEU A 78 -2.81 23.36 -6.90
C LEU A 78 -3.81 22.83 -7.92
N THR A 79 -3.64 23.28 -9.17
CA THR A 79 -4.38 22.76 -10.33
C THR A 79 -3.89 21.36 -10.72
N ALA A 80 -4.70 20.62 -11.45
CA ALA A 80 -4.32 19.29 -11.95
C ALA A 80 -3.03 19.33 -12.80
N ASN A 81 -2.81 20.38 -13.59
CA ASN A 81 -1.60 20.54 -14.39
C ASN A 81 -0.35 20.78 -13.50
N GLU A 82 -0.43 21.64 -12.48
CA GLU A 82 0.67 21.83 -11.53
C GLU A 82 1.00 20.54 -10.77
N ILE A 83 -0.02 19.78 -10.37
CA ILE A 83 0.17 18.49 -9.72
C ILE A 83 0.79 17.47 -10.70
N SER A 84 0.41 17.51 -11.99
CA SER A 84 1.04 16.67 -13.02
C SER A 84 2.54 16.88 -13.11
N GLU A 85 3.01 18.16 -13.08
CA GLU A 85 4.45 18.47 -13.09
C GLU A 85 5.15 17.92 -11.84
N ILE A 86 4.57 18.09 -10.66
CA ILE A 86 5.11 17.52 -9.41
C ILE A 86 5.25 15.99 -9.53
N PHE A 87 4.25 15.29 -10.10
CA PHE A 87 4.31 13.84 -10.30
C PHE A 87 5.37 13.44 -11.33
N ARG A 88 5.62 14.25 -12.36
CA ARG A 88 6.74 14.04 -13.30
C ARG A 88 8.08 14.16 -12.58
N ASP A 89 8.26 15.18 -11.75
CA ASP A 89 9.48 15.37 -10.97
C ASP A 89 9.70 14.20 -10.01
N TRP A 90 8.66 13.75 -9.31
CA TRP A 90 8.74 12.57 -8.45
C TRP A 90 9.11 11.29 -9.23
N ASN A 91 8.71 11.19 -10.50
CA ASN A 91 9.03 10.03 -11.33
C ASN A 91 10.49 9.98 -11.81
N GLU A 92 11.27 11.03 -11.63
CA GLU A 92 12.72 11.04 -11.87
C GLU A 92 13.55 10.58 -10.64
N GLY A 93 12.90 10.45 -9.48
CA GLY A 93 13.52 10.16 -8.18
C GLY A 93 13.19 8.78 -7.59
N PRO A 94 13.26 8.66 -6.26
CA PRO A 94 12.96 7.41 -5.54
C PRO A 94 11.52 6.91 -5.73
N LEU A 95 10.59 7.79 -6.08
CA LEU A 95 9.18 7.48 -6.33
C LEU A 95 8.91 6.97 -7.74
N GLN A 96 9.94 6.89 -8.61
CA GLN A 96 9.79 6.40 -9.98
C GLN A 96 9.00 5.10 -10.02
N SER A 97 7.84 5.13 -10.69
CA SER A 97 6.97 3.97 -10.83
C SER A 97 5.95 4.18 -11.96
N TYR A 98 5.40 3.06 -12.44
CA TYR A 98 4.33 3.13 -13.44
C TYR A 98 3.09 3.89 -12.94
N LEU A 99 2.71 3.71 -11.69
CA LEU A 99 1.55 4.42 -11.12
C LEU A 99 1.79 5.92 -11.03
N ILE A 100 2.99 6.37 -10.69
CA ILE A 100 3.35 7.82 -10.71
C ILE A 100 3.36 8.35 -12.15
N GLU A 101 3.96 7.62 -13.10
CA GLU A 101 3.97 7.95 -14.52
C GLU A 101 2.56 8.16 -15.09
N ILE A 102 1.66 7.18 -14.89
CA ILE A 102 0.28 7.30 -15.40
C ILE A 102 -0.53 8.36 -14.65
N SER A 103 -0.25 8.59 -13.36
CA SER A 103 -0.92 9.64 -12.59
C SER A 103 -0.59 11.02 -13.15
N ALA A 104 0.67 11.30 -13.48
CA ALA A 104 1.06 12.52 -14.17
C ALA A 104 0.32 12.68 -15.52
N ALA A 105 0.26 11.61 -16.32
CA ALA A 105 -0.43 11.64 -17.61
C ALA A 105 -1.96 11.84 -17.47
N VAL A 106 -2.60 11.21 -16.47
CA VAL A 106 -4.03 11.38 -16.16
C VAL A 106 -4.34 12.82 -15.76
N LEU A 107 -3.51 13.40 -14.88
CA LEU A 107 -3.68 14.76 -14.38
C LEU A 107 -3.50 15.83 -15.50
N ALA A 108 -2.60 15.58 -16.45
CA ALA A 108 -2.40 16.48 -17.61
C ALA A 108 -3.50 16.38 -18.66
N LYS A 109 -4.38 15.36 -18.59
CA LYS A 109 -5.37 15.12 -19.63
C LYS A 109 -6.51 16.13 -19.56
N GLN A 110 -6.73 16.87 -20.66
CA GLN A 110 -7.88 17.78 -20.81
C GLN A 110 -9.08 17.04 -21.40
N ASP A 111 -10.26 17.43 -20.97
CA ASP A 111 -11.51 17.00 -21.59
C ASP A 111 -11.70 17.73 -22.93
N PRO A 112 -11.91 17.00 -24.05
CA PRO A 112 -12.02 17.61 -25.39
C PRO A 112 -13.31 18.41 -25.60
N ILE A 113 -14.27 18.32 -24.68
CA ILE A 113 -15.57 19.02 -24.78
C ILE A 113 -15.57 20.32 -23.99
N THR A 114 -15.04 20.30 -22.77
CA THR A 114 -15.13 21.42 -21.82
C THR A 114 -13.81 22.17 -21.62
N ASP A 115 -12.72 21.65 -22.15
CA ASP A 115 -11.35 22.14 -21.94
C ASP A 115 -10.92 22.23 -20.47
N LYS A 116 -11.58 21.45 -19.60
CA LYS A 116 -11.24 21.30 -18.17
C LYS A 116 -10.33 20.09 -17.99
N PRO A 117 -9.55 20.01 -16.88
CA PRO A 117 -8.86 18.78 -16.53
C PRO A 117 -9.87 17.63 -16.44
N LEU A 118 -9.64 16.55 -17.22
CA LEU A 118 -10.58 15.45 -17.27
C LEU A 118 -10.78 14.78 -15.90
N VAL A 119 -9.74 14.75 -15.06
CA VAL A 119 -9.80 14.19 -13.70
C VAL A 119 -10.86 14.88 -12.83
N ASP A 120 -11.11 16.18 -13.03
CA ASP A 120 -12.10 16.95 -12.28
C ASP A 120 -13.55 16.61 -12.68
N LEU A 121 -13.72 15.94 -13.81
CA LEU A 121 -15.03 15.49 -14.31
C LEU A 121 -15.30 14.01 -14.00
N VAL A 122 -14.32 13.28 -13.47
CA VAL A 122 -14.48 11.89 -13.08
C VAL A 122 -15.19 11.81 -11.74
N LEU A 123 -16.22 10.95 -11.66
CA LEU A 123 -16.94 10.69 -10.40
C LEU A 123 -15.99 10.08 -9.37
N ASP A 124 -15.97 10.63 -8.16
CA ASP A 124 -15.15 10.20 -7.02
C ASP A 124 -15.68 8.91 -6.34
N SER A 125 -15.92 7.88 -7.15
CA SER A 125 -16.39 6.56 -6.74
C SER A 125 -15.54 5.48 -7.41
N ALA A 126 -14.66 4.85 -6.65
CA ALA A 126 -13.74 3.83 -7.16
C ALA A 126 -14.32 2.43 -6.94
N GLU A 127 -14.45 1.67 -8.04
CA GLU A 127 -14.89 0.28 -7.98
C GLU A 127 -13.77 -0.68 -7.57
N GLN A 128 -14.16 -1.88 -7.12
CA GLN A 128 -13.24 -2.99 -6.82
C GLN A 128 -13.80 -4.33 -7.32
N LYS A 129 -12.90 -5.21 -7.79
CA LYS A 129 -13.24 -6.57 -8.26
C LYS A 129 -13.07 -7.66 -7.19
N GLY A 130 -12.76 -7.29 -5.94
CA GLY A 130 -12.71 -8.19 -4.78
C GLY A 130 -11.34 -8.78 -4.43
N THR A 131 -10.29 -8.60 -5.24
CA THR A 131 -8.95 -9.15 -4.92
C THR A 131 -8.30 -8.51 -3.71
N GLY A 132 -8.48 -7.20 -3.51
CA GLY A 132 -8.03 -6.51 -2.28
C GLY A 132 -8.72 -7.06 -1.04
N ARG A 133 -10.03 -7.32 -1.11
CA ARG A 133 -10.79 -7.95 -0.02
C ARG A 133 -10.23 -9.33 0.35
N TRP A 134 -9.85 -10.14 -0.61
CA TRP A 134 -9.23 -11.45 -0.33
C TRP A 134 -7.90 -11.31 0.39
N ALA A 135 -7.07 -10.33 0.03
CA ALA A 135 -5.83 -10.06 0.74
C ALA A 135 -6.09 -9.70 2.22
N ALA A 136 -7.10 -8.86 2.50
CA ALA A 136 -7.47 -8.49 3.87
C ALA A 136 -8.05 -9.68 4.65
N GLN A 137 -8.92 -10.49 4.07
CA GLN A 137 -9.46 -11.70 4.70
C GLN A 137 -8.34 -12.68 5.05
N THR A 138 -7.44 -12.95 4.11
CA THR A 138 -6.31 -13.86 4.34
C THR A 138 -5.35 -13.32 5.39
N ALA A 139 -5.12 -12.01 5.43
CA ALA A 139 -4.29 -11.40 6.45
C ALA A 139 -4.88 -11.56 7.85
N LEU A 140 -6.20 -11.41 8.00
CA LEU A 140 -6.90 -11.69 9.26
C LEU A 140 -6.82 -13.16 9.65
N ASP A 141 -7.01 -14.08 8.70
CA ASP A 141 -6.93 -15.53 8.94
C ASP A 141 -5.52 -15.98 9.39
N LEU A 142 -4.49 -15.30 8.89
CA LEU A 142 -3.08 -15.55 9.23
C LEU A 142 -2.56 -14.72 10.42
N GLY A 143 -3.36 -13.78 10.92
CA GLY A 143 -2.96 -12.87 12.00
C GLY A 143 -1.89 -11.84 11.60
N ILE A 144 -1.78 -11.51 10.32
CA ILE A 144 -0.79 -10.55 9.81
C ILE A 144 -1.41 -9.17 9.66
N PRO A 145 -0.91 -8.14 10.37
CA PRO A 145 -1.44 -6.79 10.26
C PRO A 145 -1.02 -6.13 8.94
N ILE A 146 -2.01 -5.74 8.12
CA ILE A 146 -1.82 -5.02 6.86
C ILE A 146 -2.64 -3.72 6.82
N PRO A 147 -2.55 -2.84 7.84
CA PRO A 147 -3.50 -1.75 7.98
C PRO A 147 -3.45 -0.72 6.85
N THR A 148 -2.32 -0.46 6.22
CA THR A 148 -2.25 0.41 5.03
C THR A 148 -3.08 -0.14 3.87
N ILE A 149 -2.97 -1.43 3.60
CA ILE A 149 -3.72 -2.11 2.55
C ILE A 149 -5.22 -2.17 2.93
N ALA A 150 -5.54 -2.49 4.17
CA ALA A 150 -6.91 -2.54 4.65
C ALA A 150 -7.62 -1.17 4.56
N ALA A 151 -6.96 -0.10 5.00
CA ALA A 151 -7.47 1.26 4.90
C ALA A 151 -7.75 1.67 3.44
N SER A 152 -6.97 1.17 2.50
CA SER A 152 -7.18 1.44 1.06
C SER A 152 -8.44 0.76 0.51
N ILE A 153 -8.78 -0.41 1.02
CA ILE A 153 -10.02 -1.13 0.68
C ILE A 153 -11.23 -0.40 1.27
N ASP A 154 -11.13 0.05 2.51
CA ASP A 154 -12.17 0.80 3.19
C ASP A 154 -12.41 2.16 2.52
N ALA A 155 -11.36 2.85 2.10
CA ALA A 155 -11.46 4.11 1.35
C ALA A 155 -12.25 3.92 0.04
N ARG A 156 -12.00 2.84 -0.72
CA ARG A 156 -12.81 2.53 -1.92
C ARG A 156 -14.26 2.24 -1.57
N SER A 157 -14.51 1.50 -0.49
CA SER A 157 -15.86 1.19 -0.02
C SER A 157 -16.63 2.45 0.41
N ILE A 158 -15.96 3.40 1.08
CA ILE A 158 -16.51 4.70 1.44
C ILE A 158 -16.77 5.54 0.18
N SER A 159 -15.84 5.52 -0.79
CA SER A 159 -15.99 6.29 -2.03
C SER A 159 -17.26 5.93 -2.80
N SER A 160 -17.63 4.65 -2.83
CA SER A 160 -18.84 4.18 -3.51
C SER A 160 -20.17 4.63 -2.87
N ARG A 161 -20.13 5.16 -1.63
CA ARG A 161 -21.31 5.64 -0.90
C ARG A 161 -21.55 7.13 -1.10
N LYS A 162 -21.54 7.61 -2.36
CA LYS A 162 -21.60 9.04 -2.71
C LYS A 162 -22.79 9.75 -2.06
N THR A 163 -24.00 9.21 -2.19
CA THR A 163 -25.24 9.81 -1.64
C THR A 163 -25.16 9.93 -0.11
N GLU A 164 -24.62 8.91 0.58
CA GLU A 164 -24.43 8.95 2.04
C GLU A 164 -23.42 10.04 2.42
N ARG A 165 -22.29 10.14 1.71
CA ARG A 165 -21.27 11.17 1.97
C ARG A 165 -21.82 12.58 1.76
N GLU A 166 -22.60 12.82 0.71
CA GLU A 166 -23.23 14.11 0.45
C GLU A 166 -24.27 14.48 1.52
N ALA A 167 -25.02 13.52 2.02
CA ALA A 167 -25.97 13.74 3.11
C ALA A 167 -25.24 14.02 4.43
N ALA A 168 -24.16 13.30 4.72
CA ALA A 168 -23.34 13.50 5.91
C ALA A 168 -22.65 14.87 5.89
N ALA A 169 -22.08 15.28 4.76
CA ALA A 169 -21.42 16.58 4.60
C ALA A 169 -22.31 17.79 4.91
N LYS A 170 -23.63 17.65 4.73
CA LYS A 170 -24.62 18.71 5.06
C LYS A 170 -24.96 18.78 6.56
N LYS A 171 -24.66 17.74 7.32
CA LYS A 171 -25.11 17.59 8.72
C LYS A 171 -23.97 17.57 9.72
N LEU A 172 -22.84 17.02 9.35
CA LEU A 172 -21.69 16.89 10.24
C LEU A 172 -20.82 18.15 10.19
N PRO A 173 -20.28 18.59 11.33
CA PRO A 173 -19.38 19.73 11.35
C PRO A 173 -18.11 19.43 10.57
N GLY A 174 -17.70 20.35 9.72
CA GLY A 174 -16.43 20.32 9.01
C GLY A 174 -15.38 21.25 9.61
N VAL A 175 -14.21 21.29 9.02
CA VAL A 175 -13.14 22.22 9.36
C VAL A 175 -13.25 23.48 8.49
N SER A 176 -13.17 24.66 9.11
CA SER A 176 -13.30 25.95 8.41
C SER A 176 -12.04 26.40 7.67
N ASN A 177 -10.88 25.95 8.13
CA ASN A 177 -9.58 26.26 7.48
C ASN A 177 -8.95 25.00 6.90
N THR A 178 -8.88 24.92 5.58
CA THR A 178 -8.26 23.79 4.85
C THR A 178 -6.88 24.15 4.29
N ASN A 179 -6.33 25.33 4.58
CA ASN A 179 -5.01 25.71 4.11
C ASN A 179 -3.94 24.98 4.92
N ILE A 180 -3.01 24.34 4.22
CA ILE A 180 -1.85 23.67 4.81
C ILE A 180 -0.56 24.33 4.31
N THR A 181 0.49 24.24 5.14
CA THR A 181 1.78 24.89 4.84
C THR A 181 2.88 23.81 4.85
N ILE A 182 2.82 22.91 3.87
CA ILE A 182 3.83 21.90 3.64
C ILE A 182 4.28 21.94 2.18
N THR A 183 5.43 21.37 1.87
CA THR A 183 5.98 21.36 0.51
C THR A 183 5.59 20.09 -0.25
N SER A 184 5.68 20.12 -1.58
CA SER A 184 5.55 18.93 -2.41
C SER A 184 6.61 17.86 -2.09
N GLU A 185 7.81 18.27 -1.67
CA GLU A 185 8.86 17.39 -1.18
C GLU A 185 8.44 16.64 0.09
N THR A 186 7.86 17.35 1.07
CA THR A 186 7.31 16.75 2.30
C THR A 186 6.25 15.68 1.97
N ILE A 187 5.36 15.98 1.00
CA ILE A 187 4.33 15.04 0.55
C ILE A 187 4.96 13.85 -0.19
N GLY A 188 5.98 14.07 -1.01
CA GLY A 188 6.74 13.01 -1.67
C GLY A 188 7.43 12.06 -0.69
N ASN A 189 8.01 12.60 0.38
CA ASN A 189 8.58 11.81 1.47
C ASN A 189 7.50 11.01 2.21
N ALA A 190 6.35 11.60 2.51
CA ALA A 190 5.22 10.90 3.10
C ALA A 190 4.75 9.73 2.22
N LEU A 191 4.65 9.96 0.91
CA LEU A 191 4.29 8.95 -0.07
C LEU A 191 5.30 7.79 -0.07
N LEU A 192 6.60 8.07 -0.08
CA LEU A 192 7.65 7.05 -0.03
C LEU A 192 7.55 6.23 1.26
N ALA A 193 7.39 6.87 2.43
CA ALA A 193 7.24 6.19 3.70
C ALA A 193 6.03 5.24 3.72
N ALA A 194 4.88 5.68 3.24
CA ALA A 194 3.67 4.86 3.20
C ALA A 194 3.78 3.71 2.19
N LYS A 195 4.44 3.92 1.04
CA LYS A 195 4.75 2.85 0.09
C LYS A 195 5.64 1.77 0.74
N LEU A 196 6.70 2.17 1.45
CA LEU A 196 7.56 1.23 2.19
C LEU A 196 6.76 0.41 3.21
N CYS A 197 5.82 1.03 3.94
CA CYS A 197 4.92 0.31 4.84
C CYS A 197 4.04 -0.69 4.10
N ALA A 198 3.38 -0.29 3.01
CA ALA A 198 2.50 -1.15 2.23
C ALA A 198 3.23 -2.37 1.64
N TYR A 199 4.43 -2.16 1.07
CA TYR A 199 5.25 -3.26 0.54
C TYR A 199 5.73 -4.19 1.65
N THR A 200 6.17 -3.66 2.80
CA THR A 200 6.58 -4.48 3.95
C THR A 200 5.43 -5.35 4.45
N GLN A 201 4.23 -4.78 4.62
CA GLN A 201 3.02 -5.50 5.01
C GLN A 201 2.68 -6.63 4.01
N GLY A 202 2.79 -6.34 2.71
CA GLY A 202 2.58 -7.34 1.67
C GLY A 202 3.61 -8.47 1.71
N MET A 203 4.90 -8.15 1.91
CA MET A 203 5.95 -9.16 2.00
C MET A 203 5.79 -10.04 3.25
N GLN A 204 5.42 -9.47 4.39
CA GLN A 204 5.08 -10.25 5.60
C GLN A 204 3.89 -11.19 5.36
N LEU A 205 2.87 -10.74 4.64
CA LEU A 205 1.74 -11.59 4.28
C LEU A 205 2.15 -12.74 3.35
N ILE A 206 3.05 -12.50 2.37
CA ILE A 206 3.57 -13.57 1.50
C ILE A 206 4.37 -14.58 2.32
N ARG A 207 5.23 -14.14 3.23
CA ARG A 207 6.00 -15.00 4.12
C ARG A 207 5.09 -15.90 4.96
N ALA A 208 4.12 -15.29 5.65
CA ALA A 208 3.17 -16.04 6.50
C ALA A 208 2.38 -17.09 5.71
N GLY A 209 1.94 -16.77 4.50
CA GLY A 209 1.29 -17.75 3.62
C GLY A 209 2.26 -18.84 3.18
N SER A 210 3.51 -18.50 2.86
CA SER A 210 4.55 -19.46 2.50
C SER A 210 4.80 -20.48 3.61
N GLU A 211 4.91 -20.01 4.85
CA GLU A 211 5.08 -20.86 6.05
C GLU A 211 3.84 -21.71 6.31
N ARG A 212 2.66 -21.09 6.32
CA ARG A 212 1.37 -21.76 6.60
C ARG A 212 1.07 -22.92 5.66
N TYR A 213 1.47 -22.80 4.40
CA TYR A 213 1.15 -23.77 3.35
C TYR A 213 2.39 -24.54 2.85
N ASN A 214 3.55 -24.37 3.48
CA ASN A 214 4.82 -25.03 3.13
C ASN A 214 5.22 -24.83 1.66
N TRP A 215 5.11 -23.61 1.15
CA TRP A 215 5.45 -23.30 -0.25
C TRP A 215 6.92 -23.00 -0.47
N ASN A 216 7.68 -22.65 0.57
CA ASN A 216 9.10 -22.28 0.51
C ASN A 216 9.37 -21.18 -0.51
N ILE A 217 8.55 -20.13 -0.51
CA ILE A 217 8.68 -19.01 -1.45
C ILE A 217 9.94 -18.21 -1.13
N ASN A 218 10.84 -18.09 -2.10
CA ASN A 218 11.89 -17.08 -2.05
C ASN A 218 11.28 -15.71 -2.33
N LEU A 219 11.22 -14.84 -1.33
CA LEU A 219 10.54 -13.54 -1.42
C LEU A 219 11.12 -12.60 -2.49
N ALA A 220 12.39 -12.74 -2.86
CA ALA A 220 13.00 -11.96 -3.92
C ALA A 220 12.43 -12.28 -5.31
N ASP A 221 11.97 -13.52 -5.55
CA ASP A 221 11.47 -13.94 -6.85
C ASP A 221 10.19 -13.21 -7.30
N PRO A 222 9.11 -13.14 -6.48
CA PRO A 222 7.95 -12.33 -6.85
C PRO A 222 8.31 -10.85 -7.05
N VAL A 223 9.15 -10.26 -6.20
CA VAL A 223 9.55 -8.85 -6.35
C VAL A 223 10.32 -8.64 -7.67
N ARG A 224 11.21 -9.57 -8.04
CA ARG A 224 11.91 -9.55 -9.32
C ARG A 224 10.94 -9.59 -10.49
N VAL A 225 9.91 -10.44 -10.45
CA VAL A 225 8.89 -10.50 -11.50
C VAL A 225 8.09 -9.19 -11.60
N TRP A 226 7.87 -8.50 -10.48
CA TRP A 226 7.13 -7.23 -10.46
C TRP A 226 7.91 -6.04 -11.02
N THR A 227 9.23 -6.15 -11.25
CA THR A 227 10.01 -5.06 -11.86
C THR A 227 9.70 -4.82 -13.33
N GLY A 228 9.01 -5.74 -14.01
CA GLY A 228 8.64 -5.61 -15.43
C GLY A 228 7.20 -6.00 -15.72
N GLY A 229 6.56 -5.35 -16.69
CA GLY A 229 5.23 -5.69 -17.19
C GLY A 229 4.09 -5.67 -16.16
N CYS A 230 4.22 -4.95 -15.06
CA CYS A 230 3.36 -4.99 -13.90
C CYS A 230 2.89 -3.59 -13.50
N ILE A 231 1.69 -3.47 -12.94
CA ILE A 231 1.13 -2.19 -12.49
C ILE A 231 1.97 -1.56 -11.38
N ILE A 232 2.53 -2.36 -10.47
CA ILE A 232 3.35 -1.86 -9.36
C ILE A 232 4.86 -1.82 -9.69
N ARG A 233 5.26 -1.92 -10.98
CA ARG A 233 6.67 -1.77 -11.33
C ARG A 233 7.18 -0.40 -10.86
N ALA A 234 8.30 -0.43 -10.12
CA ALA A 234 8.86 0.75 -9.48
C ALA A 234 10.36 0.59 -9.25
N ARG A 235 11.08 1.70 -9.17
CA ARG A 235 12.48 1.73 -8.75
C ARG A 235 12.67 1.09 -7.37
N LEU A 236 11.75 1.34 -6.45
CA LEU A 236 11.74 0.78 -5.09
C LEU A 236 11.88 -0.75 -5.06
N LEU A 237 11.37 -1.46 -6.07
CA LEU A 237 11.47 -2.93 -6.10
C LEU A 237 12.92 -3.42 -6.17
N ARG A 238 13.83 -2.65 -6.79
CA ARG A 238 15.27 -2.99 -6.82
C ARG A 238 15.87 -2.95 -5.42
N GLU A 239 15.51 -1.92 -4.64
CA GLU A 239 15.97 -1.78 -3.26
C GLU A 239 15.41 -2.90 -2.36
N ILE A 240 14.16 -3.31 -2.58
CA ILE A 240 13.57 -4.46 -1.89
C ILE A 240 14.27 -5.76 -2.27
N ILE A 241 14.61 -5.98 -3.54
CA ILE A 241 15.36 -7.16 -3.99
C ILE A 241 16.74 -7.20 -3.31
N ASN A 242 17.45 -6.07 -3.28
CA ASN A 242 18.76 -5.98 -2.63
C ASN A 242 18.66 -6.33 -1.14
N ALA A 243 17.69 -5.73 -0.43
CA ALA A 243 17.43 -6.00 0.97
C ALA A 243 17.12 -7.49 1.25
N LEU A 244 16.28 -8.10 0.42
CA LEU A 244 15.94 -9.53 0.55
C LEU A 244 17.09 -10.46 0.15
N SER A 245 17.99 -10.03 -0.74
CA SER A 245 19.16 -10.80 -1.12
C SER A 245 20.24 -10.79 -0.04
N GLU A 246 20.39 -9.66 0.66
CA GLU A 246 21.33 -9.52 1.79
C GLU A 246 20.83 -10.22 3.06
N ALA A 247 19.51 -10.20 3.30
CA ALA A 247 18.87 -10.79 4.47
C ALA A 247 17.56 -11.53 4.07
N PRO A 248 17.66 -12.75 3.49
CA PRO A 248 16.50 -13.49 3.01
C PRO A 248 15.47 -13.82 4.10
N ASP A 249 15.93 -13.97 5.34
CA ASP A 249 15.11 -14.36 6.49
C ASP A 249 14.64 -13.17 7.32
N VAL A 250 14.82 -11.93 6.83
CA VAL A 250 14.36 -10.75 7.57
C VAL A 250 12.84 -10.76 7.72
N ASP A 251 12.33 -10.76 8.95
CA ASP A 251 10.90 -10.78 9.24
C ASP A 251 10.18 -9.50 8.83
N ASN A 252 10.90 -8.39 8.83
CA ASN A 252 10.35 -7.08 8.51
C ASN A 252 11.34 -6.29 7.66
N LEU A 253 10.98 -5.97 6.44
CA LEU A 253 11.83 -5.22 5.52
C LEU A 253 12.33 -3.89 6.09
N LEU A 254 11.56 -3.24 6.97
CA LEU A 254 11.95 -1.95 7.57
C LEU A 254 13.19 -2.03 8.45
N ILE A 255 13.59 -3.22 8.93
CA ILE A 255 14.83 -3.41 9.72
C ILE A 255 16.03 -3.82 8.86
N SER A 256 15.88 -4.00 7.56
CA SER A 256 17.01 -4.13 6.64
C SER A 256 17.74 -2.79 6.52
N PRO A 257 19.09 -2.74 6.60
CA PRO A 257 19.84 -1.47 6.65
C PRO A 257 19.44 -0.47 5.57
N LEU A 258 19.38 -0.90 4.31
CA LEU A 258 19.00 -0.06 3.18
C LEU A 258 17.60 0.53 3.32
N ILE A 259 16.62 -0.29 3.70
CA ILE A 259 15.24 0.16 3.87
C ILE A 259 15.07 1.00 5.14
N THR A 260 15.83 0.69 6.20
CA THR A 260 15.88 1.50 7.42
C THR A 260 16.35 2.93 7.12
N ASP A 261 17.38 3.08 6.31
CA ASP A 261 17.89 4.40 5.90
C ASP A 261 16.84 5.18 5.09
N MET A 262 16.19 4.52 4.13
CA MET A 262 15.14 5.13 3.31
C MET A 262 13.94 5.59 4.17
N ILE A 263 13.42 4.73 5.03
CA ILE A 263 12.27 5.07 5.87
C ILE A 263 12.62 6.15 6.90
N SER A 264 13.84 6.14 7.44
CA SER A 264 14.29 7.13 8.43
C SER A 264 14.32 8.55 7.84
N GLN A 265 14.65 8.68 6.57
CA GLN A 265 14.64 9.96 5.85
C GLN A 265 13.20 10.40 5.48
N ALA A 266 12.33 9.44 5.18
CA ALA A 266 10.98 9.69 4.66
C ALA A 266 9.92 9.91 5.75
N ILE A 267 10.05 9.25 6.91
CA ILE A 267 9.03 9.24 7.97
C ILE A 267 8.72 10.60 8.60
N PRO A 268 9.68 11.55 8.73
CA PRO A 268 9.35 12.90 9.20
C PRO A 268 8.30 13.58 8.30
N GLY A 269 8.42 13.46 6.99
CA GLY A 269 7.43 13.99 6.05
C GLY A 269 6.04 13.40 6.24
N LEU A 270 5.95 12.09 6.52
CA LEU A 270 4.66 11.45 6.81
C LEU A 270 4.01 12.02 8.09
N ARG A 271 4.79 12.33 9.13
CA ARG A 271 4.28 12.97 10.35
C ARG A 271 3.75 14.37 10.09
N GLU A 272 4.49 15.18 9.34
CA GLU A 272 4.08 16.54 8.97
C GLU A 272 2.79 16.52 8.13
N VAL A 273 2.72 15.64 7.16
CA VAL A 273 1.52 15.46 6.32
C VAL A 273 0.31 15.06 7.16
N LEU A 274 0.45 14.11 8.10
CA LEU A 274 -0.66 13.71 8.97
C LEU A 274 -1.15 14.87 9.84
N GLN A 275 -0.22 15.62 10.43
CA GLN A 275 -0.58 16.78 11.24
C GLN A 275 -1.35 17.82 10.42
N ALA A 276 -0.84 18.19 9.25
CA ALA A 276 -1.44 19.19 8.38
C ALA A 276 -2.82 18.76 7.86
N ALA A 277 -2.92 17.53 7.36
CA ALA A 277 -4.17 17.00 6.80
C ALA A 277 -5.26 16.82 7.89
N THR A 278 -4.90 16.35 9.09
CA THR A 278 -5.84 16.19 10.20
C THR A 278 -6.40 17.55 10.63
N GLN A 279 -5.55 18.56 10.78
CA GLN A 279 -5.96 19.93 11.13
C GLN A 279 -6.87 20.56 10.07
N SER A 280 -6.71 20.17 8.82
CA SER A 280 -7.46 20.70 7.68
C SER A 280 -8.66 19.84 7.27
N GLY A 281 -8.94 18.76 7.98
CA GLY A 281 -10.06 17.86 7.68
C GLY A 281 -9.93 17.12 6.35
N ILE A 282 -8.73 16.94 5.82
CA ILE A 282 -8.46 16.16 4.62
C ILE A 282 -8.31 14.69 5.03
N PRO A 283 -9.16 13.77 4.53
CA PRO A 283 -9.10 12.36 4.90
C PRO A 283 -7.90 11.66 4.24
N ILE A 284 -7.04 11.07 5.05
CA ILE A 284 -5.82 10.35 4.61
C ILE A 284 -5.71 8.99 5.32
N PRO A 285 -6.67 8.08 5.13
CA PRO A 285 -6.75 6.85 5.90
C PRO A 285 -5.54 5.93 5.71
N ALA A 286 -4.98 5.81 4.50
CA ALA A 286 -3.84 4.95 4.26
C ALA A 286 -2.53 5.53 4.82
N PHE A 287 -2.29 6.84 4.72
CA PHE A 287 -1.18 7.50 5.41
C PHE A 287 -1.27 7.35 6.93
N SER A 288 -2.47 7.56 7.49
CA SER A 288 -2.71 7.42 8.94
C SER A 288 -2.44 5.99 9.41
N ALA A 289 -2.93 5.00 8.68
CA ALA A 289 -2.71 3.60 8.97
C ALA A 289 -1.23 3.21 8.86
N SER A 290 -0.50 3.75 7.87
CA SER A 290 0.93 3.52 7.67
C SER A 290 1.75 4.02 8.86
N LEU A 291 1.52 5.27 9.30
CA LEU A 291 2.26 5.83 10.43
C LEU A 291 1.94 5.11 11.74
N SER A 292 0.66 4.82 11.99
CA SER A 292 0.26 4.09 13.20
C SER A 292 0.87 2.69 13.27
N TRP A 293 0.93 1.98 12.13
CA TRP A 293 1.58 0.68 12.04
C TRP A 293 3.10 0.79 12.24
N TYR A 294 3.75 1.76 11.59
CA TYR A 294 5.18 2.01 11.76
C TYR A 294 5.54 2.27 13.23
N ASP A 295 4.78 3.14 13.90
CA ASP A 295 5.02 3.46 15.31
C ASP A 295 4.75 2.25 16.23
N ALA A 296 3.75 1.43 15.93
CA ALA A 296 3.49 0.20 16.67
C ALA A 296 4.63 -0.81 16.53
N ILE A 297 5.11 -1.06 15.30
CA ILE A 297 6.19 -2.01 15.03
C ILE A 297 7.51 -1.62 15.74
N ARG A 298 7.82 -0.34 15.85
CA ARG A 298 9.04 0.14 16.50
C ARG A 298 8.89 0.36 18.02
N SER A 299 7.71 0.13 18.57
CA SER A 299 7.46 0.33 19.99
C SER A 299 7.70 -0.95 20.77
N PRO A 300 8.69 -0.99 21.69
CA PRO A 300 8.99 -2.19 22.47
C PRO A 300 7.88 -2.52 23.48
N ARG A 301 6.99 -1.57 23.77
CA ARG A 301 5.84 -1.75 24.66
C ARG A 301 4.61 -1.10 24.04
N LEU A 302 3.53 -1.86 24.01
CA LEU A 302 2.23 -1.44 23.48
C LEU A 302 1.17 -1.46 24.58
N PRO A 303 0.03 -0.75 24.42
CA PRO A 303 -1.03 -0.67 25.44
C PRO A 303 -1.87 -1.95 25.58
N GLN A 304 -1.52 -3.02 24.84
CA GLN A 304 -2.20 -4.31 24.90
C GLN A 304 -2.06 -5.01 26.25
N ASN A 305 -1.17 -4.56 27.12
CA ASN A 305 -1.15 -4.96 28.51
C ASN A 305 -2.48 -4.65 29.22
N LEU A 306 -3.09 -3.47 28.97
CA LEU A 306 -4.41 -3.15 29.49
C LEU A 306 -5.49 -4.04 28.88
N THR A 307 -5.47 -4.24 27.56
CA THR A 307 -6.42 -5.13 26.86
C THR A 307 -6.37 -6.54 27.45
N GLN A 308 -5.16 -7.09 27.66
CA GLN A 308 -5.00 -8.42 28.22
C GLN A 308 -5.44 -8.49 29.69
N SER A 309 -5.17 -7.45 30.48
CA SER A 309 -5.65 -7.35 31.86
C SER A 309 -7.19 -7.30 31.91
N GLN A 310 -7.83 -6.54 31.02
CA GLN A 310 -9.30 -6.52 30.90
C GLN A 310 -9.87 -7.90 30.56
N ARG A 311 -9.26 -8.61 29.61
CA ARG A 311 -9.67 -9.98 29.24
C ARG A 311 -9.57 -10.94 30.42
N ASP A 312 -8.53 -10.81 31.22
CA ASP A 312 -8.37 -11.60 32.43
C ASP A 312 -9.39 -11.23 33.50
N ALA A 313 -9.66 -9.94 33.69
CA ALA A 313 -10.59 -9.45 34.70
C ALA A 313 -12.04 -9.87 34.45
N PHE A 314 -12.51 -9.85 33.18
CA PHE A 314 -13.89 -10.23 32.86
C PHE A 314 -14.09 -11.71 32.52
N GLY A 315 -13.04 -12.45 32.18
CA GLY A 315 -13.19 -13.81 31.65
C GLY A 315 -12.10 -14.79 32.03
N ALA A 316 -11.22 -14.46 32.96
CA ALA A 316 -10.11 -15.30 33.38
C ALA A 316 -9.27 -15.86 32.22
N HIS A 317 -9.04 -15.00 31.20
CA HIS A 317 -8.30 -15.40 29.99
C HIS A 317 -6.80 -15.53 30.21
N THR A 318 -6.34 -15.33 31.44
CA THR A 318 -4.95 -15.35 31.88
C THR A 318 -4.08 -14.30 31.19
N TYR A 319 -2.94 -14.03 31.75
CA TYR A 319 -1.89 -13.18 31.16
C TYR A 319 -0.52 -13.70 31.58
N LYS A 320 0.52 -13.30 30.84
CA LYS A 320 1.91 -13.55 31.19
C LYS A 320 2.52 -12.29 31.80
N ARG A 321 3.38 -12.44 32.80
CA ARG A 321 4.09 -11.32 33.40
C ARG A 321 5.36 -11.01 32.65
N ILE A 322 5.86 -9.79 32.76
CA ILE A 322 7.14 -9.39 32.15
C ILE A 322 8.32 -10.11 32.81
N ASP A 323 8.23 -10.32 34.13
CA ASP A 323 9.24 -11.00 34.93
C ASP A 323 9.11 -12.54 34.90
N ASP A 324 8.04 -13.07 34.32
CA ASP A 324 7.82 -14.50 34.09
C ASP A 324 6.97 -14.68 32.76
N PRO A 325 7.62 -14.61 31.60
CA PRO A 325 6.91 -14.69 30.32
C PRO A 325 6.48 -16.10 29.91
N GLU A 326 6.87 -17.12 30.67
CA GLU A 326 6.52 -18.51 30.36
C GLU A 326 5.26 -18.97 31.07
N THR A 327 4.96 -18.42 32.24
CA THR A 327 3.82 -18.85 33.04
C THR A 327 2.60 -17.97 32.81
N ALA A 328 1.47 -18.60 32.46
CA ALA A 328 0.18 -17.92 32.40
C ALA A 328 -0.47 -17.88 33.77
N VAL A 329 -0.90 -16.70 34.25
CA VAL A 329 -1.51 -16.48 35.55
C VAL A 329 -2.86 -15.78 35.41
N HIS A 330 -3.73 -15.94 36.43
CA HIS A 330 -4.97 -15.21 36.59
C HIS A 330 -4.93 -14.37 37.86
N THR A 331 -5.55 -13.22 37.84
CA THR A 331 -5.69 -12.32 38.99
C THR A 331 -7.15 -11.94 39.21
N GLU A 332 -7.56 -11.99 40.47
CA GLU A 332 -8.86 -11.51 40.93
C GLU A 332 -8.87 -9.96 41.01
N TRP A 333 -8.94 -9.30 39.88
CA TRP A 333 -8.77 -7.85 39.71
C TRP A 333 -9.79 -6.99 40.44
N LEU A 334 -10.98 -7.53 40.72
CA LEU A 334 -12.13 -6.77 41.23
C LEU A 334 -12.49 -7.09 42.66
N LYS A 335 -11.65 -7.85 43.35
CA LYS A 335 -11.78 -8.15 44.79
C LYS A 335 -10.91 -7.28 45.65
#